data_8ffe6e3700e04938cd55a68910bb9811
#
_entry.id   8ffe6e3700e04938cd55a68910bb9811
#
_cell.length_a   1.000
_cell.length_b   1.000
_cell.length_c   1.000
_cell.angle_alpha   90.00
_cell.angle_beta   90.00
_cell.angle_gamma   90.00
#
_symmetry.space_group_name_H-M   'P 1'
#
loop_
_entity.id
_entity.type
_entity.pdbx_description
1 polymer ?
#
loop_
_entity_poly.entity_id
_entity_poly.type
_entity_poly.pdbx_seq_one_letter_code
_entity_poly.pdbx_strand_id
1 'polypeptide(L)' 'MSLEELIDTMQDEMHSAHEEIEKFMAGNKSAGTRARKNMQNIKAVAQTVRQEIQEIKNNS' A
#
# COMPACT_ATOMS: atom_id res chain seq x y z
N MET A 1 4.52 -7.58 12.46
CA MET A 1 5.40 -7.39 11.30
C MET A 1 6.43 -6.31 11.60
N SER A 2 7.64 -6.46 11.12
CA SER A 2 8.67 -5.43 11.28
C SER A 2 8.36 -4.24 10.36
N LEU A 3 8.96 -3.09 10.67
CA LEU A 3 8.83 -1.91 9.80
C LEU A 3 9.32 -2.19 8.39
N GLU A 4 10.42 -2.94 8.25
CA GLU A 4 10.96 -3.28 6.94
C GLU A 4 9.98 -4.13 6.13
N GLU A 5 9.34 -5.11 6.78
CA GLU A 5 8.33 -5.94 6.12
C GLU A 5 7.12 -5.11 5.69
N LEU A 6 6.70 -4.15 6.51
CA LEU A 6 5.58 -3.27 6.18
C LEU A 6 5.91 -2.40 4.97
N ILE A 7 7.13 -1.88 4.92
CA ILE A 7 7.57 -1.07 3.78
C ILE A 7 7.62 -1.92 2.50
N ASP A 8 8.12 -3.15 2.60
CA ASP A 8 8.16 -4.06 1.45
C ASP A 8 6.75 -4.36 0.93
N THR A 9 5.80 -4.58 1.84
CA THR A 9 4.40 -4.80 1.48
C THR A 9 3.84 -3.58 0.76
N MET A 10 4.16 -2.37 1.25
CA MET A 10 3.70 -1.14 0.63
C MET A 10 4.27 -0.98 -0.78
N GLN A 11 5.55 -1.30 -0.97
CA GLN A 11 6.18 -1.24 -2.29
C GLN A 11 5.53 -2.22 -3.27
N ASP A 12 5.21 -3.43 -2.82
CA ASP A 12 4.53 -4.42 -3.65
C ASP A 12 3.14 -3.93 -4.07
N GLU A 13 2.40 -3.33 -3.14
CA GLU A 13 1.09 -2.76 -3.44
C GLU A 13 1.19 -1.60 -4.43
N MET A 14 2.22 -0.76 -4.28
CA MET A 14 2.45 0.36 -5.21
C MET A 14 2.78 -0.15 -6.60
N HIS A 15 3.59 -1.19 -6.70
CA HIS A 15 3.93 -1.79 -7.99
C HIS A 15 2.67 -2.35 -8.66
N SER A 16 1.85 -3.08 -7.91
CA SER A 16 0.59 -3.61 -8.42
C SER A 16 -0.36 -2.48 -8.85
N ALA A 17 -0.45 -1.42 -8.05
CA ALA A 17 -1.29 -0.27 -8.37
C ALA A 17 -0.86 0.39 -9.67
N HIS A 18 0.45 0.50 -9.89
CA HIS A 18 0.99 1.11 -11.11
C HIS A 18 0.53 0.32 -12.34
N GLU A 19 0.65 -1.01 -12.29
CA GLU A 19 0.22 -1.87 -13.39
C GLU A 19 -1.29 -1.75 -13.64
N GLU A 20 -2.09 -1.74 -12.58
CA GLU A 20 -3.54 -1.64 -12.71
C GLU A 20 -3.96 -0.28 -13.26
N ILE A 21 -3.27 0.80 -12.87
CA ILE A 21 -3.56 2.13 -13.38
C ILE A 21 -3.24 2.20 -14.87
N GLU A 22 -2.14 1.60 -15.31
CA GLU A 22 -1.81 1.55 -16.74
C GLU A 22 -2.90 0.82 -17.54
N LYS A 23 -3.38 -0.31 -17.03
CA LYS A 23 -4.48 -1.06 -17.66
C LYS A 23 -5.76 -0.24 -17.69
N PHE A 24 -6.05 0.47 -16.62
CA PHE A 24 -7.23 1.33 -16.53
C PHE A 24 -7.16 2.44 -17.58
N MET A 25 -6.01 3.08 -17.70
CA MET A 25 -5.81 4.16 -18.68
C MET A 25 -5.93 3.64 -20.13
N ALA A 26 -5.64 2.36 -20.32
CA ALA A 26 -5.78 1.71 -21.65
C ALA A 26 -7.22 1.24 -21.92
N GLY A 27 -8.15 1.47 -21.02
CA GLY A 27 -9.57 1.17 -21.22
C GLY A 27 -10.12 0.03 -20.41
N ASN A 28 -9.34 -0.61 -19.55
CA ASN A 28 -9.81 -1.73 -18.72
C ASN A 28 -10.44 -1.18 -17.44
N LYS A 29 -11.78 -1.13 -17.40
CA LYS A 29 -12.50 -0.57 -16.26
C LYS A 29 -12.33 -1.38 -14.98
N SER A 30 -12.21 -2.70 -15.08
CA SER A 30 -11.99 -3.57 -13.91
C SER A 30 -10.67 -3.24 -13.21
N ALA A 31 -9.67 -2.82 -13.99
CA ALA A 31 -8.37 -2.44 -13.43
C ALA A 31 -8.49 -1.23 -12.50
N GLY A 32 -9.43 -0.31 -12.79
CA GLY A 32 -9.69 0.82 -11.92
C GLY A 32 -10.14 0.39 -10.52
N THR A 33 -11.02 -0.61 -10.46
CA THR A 33 -11.49 -1.17 -9.20
C THR A 33 -10.32 -1.81 -8.43
N ARG A 34 -9.46 -2.55 -9.13
CA ARG A 34 -8.30 -3.17 -8.49
C ARG A 34 -7.28 -2.13 -8.01
N ALA A 35 -7.09 -1.06 -8.77
CA ALA A 35 -6.20 0.03 -8.36
C ALA A 35 -6.70 0.69 -7.09
N ARG A 36 -8.01 0.92 -6.97
CA ARG A 36 -8.61 1.49 -5.76
C ARG A 36 -8.38 0.57 -4.56
N LYS A 37 -8.47 -0.74 -4.76
CA LYS A 37 -8.20 -1.71 -3.71
C LYS A 37 -6.74 -1.63 -3.25
N ASN A 38 -5.80 -1.49 -4.20
CA ASN A 38 -4.38 -1.29 -3.87
C ASN A 38 -4.21 -0.05 -2.99
N MET A 39 -4.91 1.04 -3.31
CA MET A 39 -4.83 2.27 -2.53
C MET A 39 -5.34 2.07 -1.10
N GLN A 40 -6.43 1.32 -0.93
CA GLN A 40 -6.93 1.00 0.40
C GLN A 40 -5.94 0.18 1.20
N ASN A 41 -5.28 -0.78 0.56
CA ASN A 41 -4.26 -1.59 1.20
C ASN A 41 -3.06 -0.75 1.62
N ILE A 42 -2.63 0.19 0.75
CA ILE A 42 -1.54 1.11 1.05
C ILE A 42 -1.89 1.97 2.25
N LYS A 43 -3.12 2.50 2.29
CA LYS A 43 -3.59 3.30 3.42
C LYS A 43 -3.53 2.52 4.72
N ALA A 44 -3.99 1.26 4.71
CA ALA A 44 -3.97 0.41 5.89
C ALA A 44 -2.55 0.13 6.38
N VAL A 45 -1.63 -0.20 5.45
CA VAL A 45 -0.23 -0.45 5.80
C VAL A 45 0.42 0.83 6.33
N ALA A 46 0.14 1.97 5.71
CA ALA A 46 0.68 3.26 6.17
C ALA A 46 0.27 3.56 7.60
N GLN A 47 -0.98 3.26 7.96
CA GLN A 47 -1.48 3.45 9.32
C GLN A 47 -0.73 2.55 10.29
N THR A 48 -0.49 1.29 9.92
CA THR A 48 0.26 0.35 10.76
C THR A 48 1.70 0.82 10.97
N VAL A 49 2.33 1.34 9.91
CA VAL A 49 3.69 1.90 10.01
C VAL A 49 3.74 3.04 11.02
N ARG A 50 2.76 3.94 10.96
CA ARG A 50 2.70 5.07 11.89
C ARG A 50 2.54 4.60 13.33
N GLN A 51 1.70 3.59 13.56
CA GLN A 51 1.48 3.01 14.90
C GLN A 51 2.75 2.35 15.43
N GLU A 52 3.45 1.60 14.58
CA GLU A 52 4.71 0.96 14.96
C GLU A 52 5.77 1.97 15.34
N ILE A 53 5.91 3.04 14.57
CA ILE A 53 6.85 4.11 14.87
C ILE A 53 6.52 4.73 16.22
N GLN A 54 5.25 4.99 16.49
CA GLN A 54 4.82 5.59 17.74
C GLN A 54 5.13 4.69 18.92
N GLU A 55 4.90 3.38 18.79
CA GLU A 55 5.21 2.42 19.84
C GLU A 55 6.70 2.37 20.14
N ILE A 56 7.54 2.35 19.11
CA ILE A 56 8.99 2.34 19.27
C ILE A 56 9.44 3.59 19.99
N LYS A 57 8.91 4.77 19.62
CA LYS A 57 9.24 6.03 20.27
C LYS A 57 8.83 6.04 21.74
N ASN A 58 7.66 5.48 22.04
CA ASN A 58 7.15 5.47 23.41
C ASN A 58 7.93 4.54 24.32
N ASN A 59 8.60 3.54 23.77
CA ASN A 59 9.34 2.54 24.52
C ASN A 59 10.84 2.82 24.58
N SER A 60 11.30 3.90 24.01
CA SER A 60 12.74 4.23 23.95
C SER A 60 13.17 5.26 24.99
#